data_34dd79951eeac7e603ce23d6f4d2883b
#
_entry.id   34dd79951eeac7e603ce23d6f4d2883b
#
_cell.length_a   1.000
_cell.length_b   1.000
_cell.length_c   1.000
_cell.angle_alpha   90.00
_cell.angle_beta   90.00
_cell.angle_gamma   90.00
#
_symmetry.space_group_name_H-M   'P 1'
#
loop_
_entity.id
_entity.type
_entity.pdbx_description
1 polymer ?
#
loop_
_entity_poly.entity_id
_entity_poly.type
_entity_poly.pdbx_seq_one_letter_code
_entity_poly.pdbx_strand_id
1 'polypeptide(L)'
;MDRRKLKLFMKHSIQTICLMALAIVYTSCSDDDPQPPNSQPTIQVSDDIIGMTGEEKTITVIAADPDGDALDFSWNIIESPSGTAANLTNTSNLNATFTTTTAGLYKVEIEVDDTRGGTASGIVTLYIGGKLPTSINQNTVYPNLFDDPAYPDYYAPNGIQVTAGVTFDPGVVVESGADVRLWFNGNSSYLKAEGTSSKHIIFRGIDKVKGSWKGISIASNNVNNKFDYVDILHAGSSELSGQKTAIHLQSNVSAKLSIKNTSISQSAGYAFYIDGNTGVISAFENNNFNNNDKAPMRIGAENLFVLDKNSVFINNGIQAIEVASAGNTNARFNNAGTIPALSIPYHFYSSAELRTTVTFEAGVTCLFNSGLRLWVPSDGAIIANGTASNKIKFSGLTAAAGAWFGFEIASPSVENLINQAEVSYGGSTGGRGANIYMAGSSPGSKLTITNSIISNSETYGIWTTSGSITLVDSGNTFSNNPSGNKRQD
;
A
#
# COMPACT_ATOMS: atom_id res chain seq x y z
N MET A 1 28.69 3.07 13.33
CA MET A 1 29.79 2.86 12.40
C MET A 1 29.99 4.14 11.61
N ASP A 2 31.17 4.63 11.62
CA ASP A 2 31.67 5.99 11.58
C ASP A 2 31.33 6.82 10.32
N ARG A 3 30.76 8.02 10.53
CA ARG A 3 30.40 9.03 9.51
C ARG A 3 31.62 9.75 8.87
N ARG A 4 32.82 9.19 8.95
CA ARG A 4 34.07 9.82 8.48
C ARG A 4 34.66 9.27 7.19
N LYS A 5 34.04 8.30 6.51
CA LYS A 5 34.60 7.68 5.27
C LYS A 5 33.92 8.08 3.96
N LEU A 6 32.95 9.01 3.96
CA LEU A 6 32.29 9.42 2.71
C LEU A 6 32.71 10.83 2.22
N LYS A 7 33.79 11.41 2.73
CA LYS A 7 34.31 12.71 2.30
C LYS A 7 35.65 12.69 1.59
N LEU A 8 36.13 11.50 1.17
CA LEU A 8 37.48 11.40 0.59
C LEU A 8 37.52 10.94 -0.87
N PHE A 9 36.40 10.88 -1.59
CA PHE A 9 36.40 10.47 -3.02
C PHE A 9 35.97 11.57 -4.00
N MET A 10 35.78 12.80 -3.56
CA MET A 10 35.44 13.93 -4.42
C MET A 10 36.44 15.09 -4.33
N LYS A 11 37.72 14.82 -4.40
CA LYS A 11 38.76 15.88 -4.35
C LYS A 11 40.01 15.63 -5.17
N HIS A 12 39.96 14.82 -6.23
CA HIS A 12 41.10 14.64 -7.11
C HIS A 12 40.66 14.48 -8.58
N SER A 13 40.09 15.52 -9.17
CA SER A 13 39.94 15.62 -10.63
C SER A 13 39.83 17.04 -11.14
N ILE A 14 40.33 18.04 -10.42
CA ILE A 14 40.51 19.39 -10.95
C ILE A 14 41.86 19.88 -10.49
N GLN A 15 42.88 19.52 -11.22
CA GLN A 15 44.19 20.18 -11.26
C GLN A 15 45.13 19.39 -12.16
N THR A 16 45.07 19.61 -13.45
CA THR A 16 46.20 19.47 -14.38
C THR A 16 45.70 19.97 -15.74
N ILE A 17 45.72 21.22 -15.99
CA ILE A 17 45.89 21.91 -17.30
C ILE A 17 46.01 23.38 -16.96
N CYS A 18 47.18 23.84 -16.69
CA CYS A 18 47.64 25.21 -16.89
C CYS A 18 49.14 25.26 -16.60
N LEU A 19 49.94 25.22 -17.62
CA LEU A 19 51.20 25.91 -17.80
C LEU A 19 51.86 25.40 -19.06
N MET A 20 51.62 26.09 -20.17
CA MET A 20 52.64 26.18 -21.23
C MET A 20 52.82 27.65 -21.60
N ALA A 21 54.05 28.02 -21.40
CA ALA A 21 54.53 29.38 -21.34
C ALA A 21 54.48 30.13 -22.69
N LEU A 22 54.16 31.38 -22.53
CA LEU A 22 54.30 32.47 -23.46
C LEU A 22 55.74 32.65 -23.94
N ALA A 23 56.01 32.40 -25.19
CA ALA A 23 57.18 32.92 -25.87
C ALA A 23 56.69 33.95 -26.93
N ILE A 24 56.77 35.20 -26.58
CA ILE A 24 56.45 36.31 -27.49
C ILE A 24 57.67 36.55 -28.39
N VAL A 25 57.51 36.23 -29.65
CA VAL A 25 58.43 36.75 -30.72
C VAL A 25 57.67 37.79 -31.52
N TYR A 26 58.02 39.06 -31.32
CA TYR A 26 57.56 40.10 -32.22
C TYR A 26 58.30 40.03 -33.54
N THR A 27 57.60 39.71 -34.62
CA THR A 27 58.02 40.05 -36.00
C THR A 27 56.89 40.82 -36.64
N SER A 28 57.23 41.98 -37.21
CA SER A 28 56.34 42.98 -37.77
C SER A 28 55.73 42.58 -39.12
N CYS A 29 54.46 42.91 -39.24
CA CYS A 29 53.72 43.31 -40.48
C CYS A 29 53.86 42.50 -41.76
N SER A 30 52.79 41.77 -42.07
CA SER A 30 51.99 42.02 -43.31
C SER A 30 50.54 41.59 -43.00
N ASP A 31 49.60 42.47 -43.31
CA ASP A 31 48.14 42.27 -43.14
C ASP A 31 47.62 41.30 -44.20
N ASP A 32 47.87 40.01 -44.02
CA ASP A 32 47.22 38.89 -44.73
C ASP A 32 47.63 37.52 -44.14
N ASP A 33 47.64 37.40 -42.80
CA ASP A 33 47.71 36.07 -42.23
C ASP A 33 46.31 35.47 -42.34
N PRO A 34 46.10 34.37 -43.08
CA PRO A 34 44.77 33.75 -43.13
C PRO A 34 44.35 33.40 -41.71
N GLN A 35 43.27 33.98 -41.26
CA GLN A 35 42.69 33.57 -39.96
C GLN A 35 42.63 32.04 -39.90
N PRO A 36 43.04 31.41 -38.81
CA PRO A 36 42.93 29.99 -38.67
C PRO A 36 41.47 29.54 -38.96
N PRO A 37 41.30 28.40 -39.61
CA PRO A 37 39.96 27.89 -39.92
C PRO A 37 39.14 27.82 -38.62
N ASN A 38 37.93 28.34 -38.68
CA ASN A 38 36.99 28.35 -37.55
C ASN A 38 36.53 26.92 -37.21
N SER A 39 36.59 26.55 -35.96
CA SER A 39 36.06 25.28 -35.43
C SER A 39 34.65 25.56 -34.88
N GLN A 40 33.71 24.62 -35.06
CA GLN A 40 32.37 24.76 -34.51
C GLN A 40 32.39 24.66 -32.98
N PRO A 41 31.52 25.39 -32.27
CA PRO A 41 31.36 25.25 -30.83
C PRO A 41 30.82 23.88 -30.48
N THR A 42 31.03 23.46 -29.26
CA THR A 42 30.52 22.20 -28.68
C THR A 42 29.48 22.52 -27.63
N ILE A 43 28.46 21.64 -27.52
CA ILE A 43 27.42 21.77 -26.51
C ILE A 43 27.12 20.40 -25.86
N GLN A 44 26.91 20.41 -24.56
CA GLN A 44 26.38 19.31 -23.81
C GLN A 44 25.15 19.78 -23.03
N VAL A 45 24.00 19.17 -23.32
CA VAL A 45 22.73 19.47 -22.63
C VAL A 45 22.61 18.64 -21.36
N SER A 46 21.81 19.13 -20.42
CA SER A 46 21.43 18.37 -19.22
C SER A 46 20.52 17.17 -19.55
N ASP A 47 20.40 16.23 -18.61
CA ASP A 47 19.36 15.20 -18.61
C ASP A 47 17.96 15.84 -18.59
N ASP A 48 16.93 15.01 -18.80
CA ASP A 48 15.54 15.41 -18.71
C ASP A 48 15.22 16.11 -17.37
N ILE A 49 14.46 17.18 -17.44
CA ILE A 49 14.08 17.99 -16.27
C ILE A 49 12.67 17.61 -15.84
N ILE A 50 12.52 17.26 -14.56
CA ILE A 50 11.23 16.95 -13.94
C ILE A 50 10.81 18.14 -13.07
N GLY A 51 9.54 18.53 -13.17
CA GLY A 51 9.00 19.64 -12.39
C GLY A 51 7.48 19.61 -12.27
N MET A 52 6.92 20.59 -11.56
CA MET A 52 5.48 20.79 -11.46
C MET A 52 5.05 22.17 -11.96
N THR A 53 3.79 22.29 -12.32
CA THR A 53 3.21 23.57 -12.73
C THR A 53 3.40 24.65 -11.68
N GLY A 54 3.80 25.85 -12.14
CA GLY A 54 4.08 27.01 -11.28
C GLY A 54 5.44 26.99 -10.60
N GLU A 55 6.28 25.99 -10.88
CA GLU A 55 7.66 25.92 -10.42
C GLU A 55 8.60 26.55 -11.45
N GLU A 56 9.62 27.26 -10.97
CA GLU A 56 10.70 27.80 -11.81
C GLU A 56 11.79 26.73 -11.97
N LYS A 57 12.17 26.42 -13.21
CA LYS A 57 13.23 25.48 -13.54
C LYS A 57 14.36 26.17 -14.26
N THR A 58 15.58 26.04 -13.77
CA THR A 58 16.77 26.45 -14.45
C THR A 58 17.26 25.35 -15.38
N ILE A 59 17.40 25.66 -16.66
CA ILE A 59 17.99 24.78 -17.66
C ILE A 59 19.45 25.19 -17.81
N THR A 60 20.36 24.26 -17.59
CA THR A 60 21.80 24.51 -17.65
C THR A 60 22.44 23.65 -18.73
N VAL A 61 23.33 24.24 -19.55
CA VAL A 61 24.13 23.53 -20.53
C VAL A 61 25.62 23.81 -20.32
N ILE A 62 26.46 22.98 -20.89
CA ILE A 62 27.90 23.22 -20.98
C ILE A 62 28.19 23.51 -22.46
N ALA A 63 28.77 24.65 -22.75
CA ALA A 63 29.20 25.00 -24.09
C ALA A 63 30.65 25.49 -24.06
N ALA A 64 31.40 25.16 -25.10
CA ALA A 64 32.78 25.60 -25.28
C ALA A 64 33.12 25.73 -26.75
N ASP A 65 33.93 26.72 -27.09
CA ASP A 65 34.51 26.88 -28.40
C ASP A 65 35.98 26.39 -28.42
N PRO A 66 36.41 25.56 -29.38
CA PRO A 66 37.78 25.05 -29.44
C PRO A 66 38.82 26.14 -29.74
N ASP A 67 38.43 27.21 -30.43
CA ASP A 67 39.31 28.33 -30.79
C ASP A 67 39.28 29.43 -29.72
N GLY A 68 38.36 29.32 -28.75
CA GLY A 68 38.20 30.29 -27.65
C GLY A 68 37.36 31.51 -28.05
N ASP A 69 36.55 31.39 -29.10
CA ASP A 69 35.67 32.46 -29.56
C ASP A 69 34.54 32.73 -28.57
N ALA A 70 34.00 33.94 -28.62
CA ALA A 70 32.86 34.33 -27.80
C ALA A 70 31.60 33.61 -28.29
N LEU A 71 30.81 33.10 -27.34
CA LEU A 71 29.58 32.35 -27.64
C LEU A 71 28.33 33.19 -27.35
N ASP A 72 27.47 33.28 -28.37
CA ASP A 72 26.10 33.79 -28.24
C ASP A 72 25.11 32.65 -28.08
N PHE A 73 24.11 32.84 -27.25
CA PHE A 73 23.12 31.85 -26.89
C PHE A 73 21.71 32.25 -27.29
N SER A 74 20.96 31.31 -27.87
CA SER A 74 19.55 31.51 -28.22
C SER A 74 18.74 30.29 -27.75
N TRP A 75 17.68 30.54 -26.96
CA TRP A 75 16.80 29.50 -26.43
C TRP A 75 15.39 29.65 -26.97
N ASN A 76 14.79 28.54 -27.45
CA ASN A 76 13.46 28.51 -28.01
C ASN A 76 12.67 27.31 -27.50
N ILE A 77 11.37 27.47 -27.21
CA ILE A 77 10.46 26.36 -26.96
C ILE A 77 10.02 25.80 -28.31
N ILE A 78 10.43 24.59 -28.65
CA ILE A 78 10.13 23.94 -29.94
C ILE A 78 8.96 22.94 -29.85
N GLU A 79 8.61 22.48 -28.64
CA GLU A 79 7.45 21.64 -28.40
C GLU A 79 6.79 22.02 -27.08
N SER A 80 5.47 22.11 -27.06
CA SER A 80 4.66 22.36 -25.87
C SER A 80 3.24 21.83 -26.05
N PRO A 81 2.51 21.50 -24.95
CA PRO A 81 1.09 21.18 -25.03
C PRO A 81 0.30 22.29 -25.72
N SER A 82 -0.74 21.95 -26.48
CA SER A 82 -1.52 22.93 -27.25
C SER A 82 -2.20 23.98 -26.34
N GLY A 83 -2.14 25.27 -26.78
CA GLY A 83 -2.79 26.38 -26.06
C GLY A 83 -2.09 26.85 -24.80
N THR A 84 -0.80 26.55 -24.63
CA THR A 84 -0.05 26.84 -23.40
C THR A 84 0.71 28.16 -23.46
N ALA A 85 0.75 28.84 -22.31
CA ALA A 85 1.69 29.93 -22.05
C ALA A 85 2.85 29.37 -21.21
N ALA A 86 3.93 28.96 -21.87
CA ALA A 86 5.21 28.72 -21.23
C ALA A 86 6.13 29.93 -21.44
N ASN A 87 6.94 30.26 -20.44
CA ASN A 87 7.81 31.40 -20.46
C ASN A 87 9.28 30.96 -20.28
N LEU A 88 10.14 31.47 -21.16
CA LEU A 88 11.59 31.39 -21.06
C LEU A 88 12.16 32.77 -20.81
N THR A 89 13.03 32.87 -19.82
CA THR A 89 13.81 34.08 -19.53
C THR A 89 15.30 33.76 -19.50
N ASN A 90 16.14 34.78 -19.54
CA ASN A 90 17.61 34.64 -19.64
C ASN A 90 18.08 33.92 -20.92
N THR A 91 17.36 34.09 -22.02
CA THR A 91 17.54 33.33 -23.26
C THR A 91 18.81 33.71 -24.06
N SER A 92 19.54 34.71 -23.62
CA SER A 92 20.85 35.09 -24.17
C SER A 92 22.02 34.66 -23.28
N ASN A 93 21.79 33.78 -22.33
CA ASN A 93 22.81 33.29 -21.39
C ASN A 93 22.93 31.76 -21.46
N LEU A 94 24.00 31.22 -20.88
CA LEU A 94 24.25 29.80 -20.75
C LEU A 94 23.14 29.06 -19.98
N ASN A 95 22.45 29.75 -19.08
CA ASN A 95 21.35 29.20 -18.26
C ASN A 95 20.07 29.95 -18.60
N ALA A 96 19.04 29.22 -19.03
CA ALA A 96 17.70 29.76 -19.20
C ALA A 96 16.80 29.38 -18.01
N THR A 97 15.78 30.18 -17.77
CA THR A 97 14.77 29.90 -16.74
C THR A 97 13.42 29.61 -17.41
N PHE A 98 12.84 28.45 -17.11
CA PHE A 98 11.57 27.99 -17.66
C PHE A 98 10.49 28.02 -16.58
N THR A 99 9.29 28.51 -16.94
CA THR A 99 8.08 28.45 -16.08
C THR A 99 6.85 28.18 -16.95
N THR A 100 5.89 27.44 -16.39
CA THR A 100 4.58 27.21 -17.03
C THR A 100 3.49 26.94 -15.99
N THR A 101 2.24 27.24 -16.34
CA THR A 101 1.04 26.88 -15.57
C THR A 101 0.31 25.67 -16.14
N THR A 102 0.79 25.12 -17.26
CA THR A 102 0.16 23.98 -17.94
C THR A 102 1.07 22.74 -17.83
N ALA A 103 0.50 21.63 -17.39
CA ALA A 103 1.21 20.34 -17.31
C ALA A 103 1.38 19.72 -18.70
N GLY A 104 2.46 18.99 -18.88
CA GLY A 104 2.76 18.23 -20.09
C GLY A 104 4.24 18.23 -20.45
N LEU A 105 4.52 17.71 -21.65
CA LEU A 105 5.86 17.62 -22.21
C LEU A 105 6.25 18.94 -22.92
N TYR A 106 7.46 19.39 -22.64
CA TYR A 106 8.08 20.53 -23.32
C TYR A 106 9.45 20.12 -23.86
N LYS A 107 9.82 20.67 -25.04
CA LYS A 107 11.19 20.61 -25.54
C LYS A 107 11.69 22.02 -25.77
N VAL A 108 12.85 22.26 -25.20
CA VAL A 108 13.54 23.55 -25.32
C VAL A 108 14.84 23.30 -26.05
N GLU A 109 15.01 24.01 -27.18
CA GLU A 109 16.22 23.99 -27.95
C GLU A 109 17.11 25.15 -27.52
N ILE A 110 18.40 24.91 -27.45
CA ILE A 110 19.45 25.90 -27.35
C ILE A 110 20.29 25.85 -28.62
N GLU A 111 20.56 27.02 -29.18
CA GLU A 111 21.53 27.23 -30.22
C GLU A 111 22.67 28.11 -29.70
N VAL A 112 23.88 27.68 -30.00
CA VAL A 112 25.12 28.38 -29.63
C VAL A 112 25.82 28.77 -30.91
N ASP A 113 26.15 30.07 -31.06
CA ASP A 113 26.85 30.67 -32.21
C ASP A 113 28.21 31.25 -31.75
N ASP A 114 29.28 30.93 -32.46
CA ASP A 114 30.63 31.43 -32.14
C ASP A 114 30.91 32.81 -32.73
N THR A 115 29.91 33.47 -33.31
CA THR A 115 30.02 34.77 -33.99
C THR A 115 30.96 34.80 -35.21
N ARG A 116 31.49 33.64 -35.63
CA ARG A 116 32.36 33.45 -36.79
C ARG A 116 31.80 32.46 -37.82
N GLY A 117 30.56 32.05 -37.65
CA GLY A 117 29.79 31.18 -38.55
C GLY A 117 29.73 29.72 -38.17
N GLY A 118 30.27 29.32 -37.03
CA GLY A 118 30.08 27.99 -36.43
C GLY A 118 28.89 27.98 -35.49
N THR A 119 28.05 26.94 -35.54
CA THR A 119 26.90 26.81 -34.67
C THR A 119 26.81 25.37 -34.10
N ALA A 120 26.25 25.23 -32.92
CA ALA A 120 25.87 23.94 -32.31
C ALA A 120 24.52 24.08 -31.64
N SER A 121 23.71 23.03 -31.65
CA SER A 121 22.41 23.01 -30.96
C SER A 121 22.22 21.76 -30.10
N GLY A 122 21.31 21.88 -29.13
CA GLY A 122 20.91 20.79 -28.28
C GLY A 122 19.46 20.95 -27.81
N ILE A 123 18.83 19.87 -27.44
CA ILE A 123 17.43 19.85 -26.95
C ILE A 123 17.39 19.31 -25.53
N VAL A 124 16.70 20.04 -24.64
CA VAL A 124 16.37 19.61 -23.28
C VAL A 124 14.89 19.31 -23.20
N THR A 125 14.55 18.14 -22.67
CA THR A 125 13.15 17.72 -22.45
C THR A 125 12.73 18.04 -21.02
N LEU A 126 11.54 18.63 -20.87
CA LEU A 126 10.97 18.92 -19.54
C LEU A 126 9.63 18.19 -19.40
N TYR A 127 9.52 17.40 -18.33
CA TYR A 127 8.30 16.72 -17.92
C TYR A 127 7.68 17.49 -16.76
N ILE A 128 6.63 18.27 -17.05
CA ILE A 128 5.98 19.15 -16.07
C ILE A 128 4.65 18.55 -15.65
N GLY A 129 4.62 17.98 -14.47
CA GLY A 129 3.40 17.41 -13.87
C GLY A 129 2.45 18.49 -13.35
N GLY A 130 1.15 18.16 -13.33
CA GLY A 130 0.12 19.05 -12.79
C GLY A 130 0.13 19.10 -11.27
N LYS A 131 -0.07 20.26 -10.68
CA LYS A 131 -0.27 20.39 -9.23
C LYS A 131 -1.74 20.14 -8.88
N LEU A 132 -2.01 19.15 -8.05
CA LEU A 132 -3.37 18.87 -7.57
C LEU A 132 -3.84 19.94 -6.57
N PRO A 133 -5.11 20.39 -6.65
CA PRO A 133 -5.66 21.38 -5.73
C PRO A 133 -5.89 20.76 -4.34
N THR A 134 -5.93 21.58 -3.30
CA THR A 134 -6.18 21.15 -1.92
C THR A 134 -7.65 20.74 -1.66
N SER A 135 -8.56 21.11 -2.56
CA SER A 135 -9.98 20.74 -2.49
C SER A 135 -10.51 20.41 -3.89
N ILE A 136 -11.20 19.27 -4.02
CA ILE A 136 -11.87 18.85 -5.24
C ILE A 136 -13.37 18.65 -4.91
N ASN A 137 -14.22 19.55 -5.42
CA ASN A 137 -15.64 19.59 -5.14
C ASN A 137 -16.52 19.41 -6.40
N GLN A 138 -15.90 19.09 -7.52
CA GLN A 138 -16.55 18.73 -8.79
C GLN A 138 -15.95 17.44 -9.33
N ASN A 139 -16.74 16.67 -10.06
CA ASN A 139 -16.25 15.48 -10.71
C ASN A 139 -15.13 15.81 -11.68
N THR A 140 -13.97 15.20 -11.47
CA THR A 140 -12.75 15.51 -12.21
C THR A 140 -12.11 14.21 -12.72
N VAL A 141 -11.63 14.25 -13.96
CA VAL A 141 -10.80 13.20 -14.56
C VAL A 141 -9.39 13.74 -14.72
N TYR A 142 -8.42 12.98 -14.28
CA TYR A 142 -7.00 13.26 -14.42
C TYR A 142 -6.41 12.32 -15.48
N PRO A 143 -6.11 12.81 -16.69
CA PRO A 143 -5.53 12.00 -17.76
C PRO A 143 -4.06 11.66 -17.49
N ASN A 144 -3.59 10.58 -18.10
CA ASN A 144 -2.17 10.25 -18.17
C ASN A 144 -1.47 11.26 -19.09
N LEU A 145 -0.43 11.91 -18.58
CA LEU A 145 0.35 12.92 -19.31
C LEU A 145 1.62 12.33 -19.92
N PHE A 146 2.19 11.32 -19.27
CA PHE A 146 3.46 10.70 -19.64
C PHE A 146 3.34 9.19 -19.70
N ASP A 147 3.88 8.56 -20.75
CA ASP A 147 3.84 7.10 -20.89
C ASP A 147 4.85 6.40 -19.96
N ASP A 148 5.94 7.08 -19.61
CA ASP A 148 6.95 6.51 -18.70
C ASP A 148 6.59 6.83 -17.24
N PRO A 149 6.35 5.81 -16.37
CA PRO A 149 6.01 5.99 -14.97
C PRO A 149 7.15 6.58 -14.11
N ALA A 150 8.33 6.79 -14.67
CA ALA A 150 9.40 7.54 -14.02
C ALA A 150 8.99 9.01 -13.81
N TYR A 151 8.20 9.56 -14.71
CA TYR A 151 7.77 10.97 -14.72
C TYR A 151 6.38 11.10 -14.09
N PRO A 152 6.25 11.84 -12.97
CA PRO A 152 4.94 12.04 -12.31
C PRO A 152 4.01 12.92 -13.15
N ASP A 153 2.78 12.45 -13.40
CA ASP A 153 1.76 13.26 -14.06
C ASP A 153 1.22 14.35 -13.14
N TYR A 154 1.10 14.03 -11.83
CA TYR A 154 0.54 14.96 -10.86
C TYR A 154 1.30 14.96 -9.55
N TYR A 155 1.32 16.14 -8.93
CA TYR A 155 1.88 16.36 -7.61
C TYR A 155 0.80 16.78 -6.62
N ALA A 156 0.77 16.14 -5.46
CA ALA A 156 -0.02 16.52 -4.30
C ALA A 156 0.91 17.09 -3.21
N PRO A 157 1.30 18.37 -3.23
CA PRO A 157 2.21 18.94 -2.25
C PRO A 157 1.56 19.17 -0.89
N ASN A 158 0.23 19.20 -0.83
CA ASN A 158 -0.57 19.40 0.38
C ASN A 158 -1.69 18.36 0.45
N GLY A 159 -2.24 18.17 1.65
CA GLY A 159 -3.42 17.32 1.84
C GLY A 159 -4.59 17.75 0.97
N ILE A 160 -5.32 16.79 0.41
CA ILE A 160 -6.43 17.03 -0.51
C ILE A 160 -7.72 16.51 0.12
N GLN A 161 -8.73 17.39 0.21
CA GLN A 161 -10.10 17.00 0.54
C GLN A 161 -10.92 16.88 -0.73
N VAL A 162 -11.53 15.71 -0.92
CA VAL A 162 -12.37 15.39 -2.08
C VAL A 162 -13.81 15.17 -1.61
N THR A 163 -14.75 15.96 -2.14
CA THR A 163 -16.19 15.84 -1.86
C THR A 163 -17.01 15.47 -3.11
N ALA A 164 -16.33 15.23 -4.24
CA ALA A 164 -16.90 14.82 -5.52
C ALA A 164 -16.18 13.59 -6.06
N GLY A 165 -16.50 13.14 -7.27
CA GLY A 165 -15.86 12.03 -7.92
C GLY A 165 -14.50 12.39 -8.51
N VAL A 166 -13.48 11.58 -8.26
CA VAL A 166 -12.19 11.67 -8.94
C VAL A 166 -11.91 10.38 -9.67
N THR A 167 -11.52 10.52 -10.93
CA THR A 167 -11.07 9.42 -11.78
C THR A 167 -9.64 9.71 -12.23
N PHE A 168 -8.77 8.71 -12.11
CA PHE A 168 -7.45 8.73 -12.72
C PHE A 168 -7.45 7.75 -13.89
N ASP A 169 -6.97 8.19 -15.05
CA ASP A 169 -6.84 7.33 -16.22
C ASP A 169 -5.70 6.31 -16.06
N PRO A 170 -5.72 5.19 -16.79
CA PRO A 170 -4.66 4.19 -16.76
C PRO A 170 -3.28 4.76 -17.07
N GLY A 171 -2.30 4.49 -16.20
CA GLY A 171 -0.91 4.95 -16.34
C GLY A 171 -0.57 6.17 -15.48
N VAL A 172 -1.57 6.86 -14.92
CA VAL A 172 -1.33 8.06 -14.12
C VAL A 172 -0.44 7.78 -12.90
N VAL A 173 0.56 8.64 -12.71
CA VAL A 173 1.45 8.66 -11.55
C VAL A 173 1.21 9.92 -10.72
N VAL A 174 0.86 9.73 -9.44
CA VAL A 174 0.69 10.80 -8.45
C VAL A 174 1.80 10.72 -7.41
N GLU A 175 2.60 11.77 -7.30
CA GLU A 175 3.57 11.95 -6.21
C GLU A 175 3.03 12.85 -5.10
N SER A 176 3.08 12.36 -3.88
CA SER A 176 2.57 13.05 -2.69
C SER A 176 3.71 13.54 -1.82
N GLY A 177 3.63 14.79 -1.38
CA GLY A 177 4.57 15.41 -0.46
C GLY A 177 4.48 14.85 0.97
N ALA A 178 5.34 15.34 1.84
CA ALA A 178 5.43 14.88 3.22
C ALA A 178 4.09 15.04 3.96
N ASP A 179 3.66 13.97 4.64
CA ASP A 179 2.42 13.86 5.43
C ASP A 179 1.12 14.21 4.67
N VAL A 180 1.13 14.12 3.35
CA VAL A 180 -0.04 14.38 2.51
C VAL A 180 -1.05 13.25 2.65
N ARG A 181 -2.32 13.62 2.90
CA ARG A 181 -3.49 12.74 2.90
C ARG A 181 -4.38 13.05 1.70
N LEU A 182 -4.77 12.03 0.94
CA LEU A 182 -5.88 12.11 -0.01
C LEU A 182 -7.15 11.64 0.72
N TRP A 183 -8.08 12.56 0.99
CA TRP A 183 -9.27 12.29 1.80
C TRP A 183 -10.56 12.42 1.01
N PHE A 184 -11.19 11.29 0.71
CA PHE A 184 -12.48 11.19 0.04
C PHE A 184 -13.59 11.19 1.10
N ASN A 185 -14.26 12.33 1.24
CA ASN A 185 -15.20 12.62 2.32
C ASN A 185 -16.62 12.87 1.82
N GLY A 186 -17.56 12.09 2.35
CA GLY A 186 -18.98 12.18 2.01
C GLY A 186 -19.40 11.26 0.87
N ASN A 187 -20.68 10.87 0.89
CA ASN A 187 -21.22 9.82 0.01
C ASN A 187 -21.21 10.16 -1.49
N SER A 188 -21.07 11.42 -1.85
CA SER A 188 -20.91 11.85 -3.25
C SER A 188 -19.47 11.66 -3.75
N SER A 189 -18.48 11.58 -2.84
CA SER A 189 -17.11 11.41 -3.23
C SER A 189 -16.82 9.96 -3.62
N TYR A 190 -15.92 9.79 -4.57
CA TYR A 190 -15.34 8.49 -4.90
C TYR A 190 -13.93 8.65 -5.48
N LEU A 191 -13.15 7.60 -5.33
CA LEU A 191 -11.87 7.43 -6.03
C LEU A 191 -12.00 6.25 -6.99
N LYS A 192 -12.00 6.56 -8.29
CA LYS A 192 -11.96 5.58 -9.36
C LYS A 192 -10.56 5.57 -9.96
N ALA A 193 -9.80 4.54 -9.63
CA ALA A 193 -8.47 4.28 -10.13
C ALA A 193 -8.47 2.88 -10.76
N GLU A 194 -8.83 2.83 -12.04
CA GLU A 194 -8.91 1.59 -12.82
C GLU A 194 -7.82 1.64 -13.91
N GLY A 195 -6.64 1.14 -13.57
CA GLY A 195 -5.54 0.94 -14.51
C GLY A 195 -5.72 -0.30 -15.38
N THR A 196 -4.66 -0.73 -16.04
CA THR A 196 -4.58 -1.97 -16.81
C THR A 196 -3.30 -2.73 -16.45
N SER A 197 -3.18 -3.99 -16.84
CA SER A 197 -1.98 -4.79 -16.59
C SER A 197 -0.69 -4.22 -17.19
N SER A 198 -0.79 -3.33 -18.18
CA SER A 198 0.35 -2.65 -18.81
C SER A 198 0.49 -1.18 -18.40
N LYS A 199 -0.55 -0.57 -17.80
CA LYS A 199 -0.59 0.84 -17.39
C LYS A 199 -1.21 0.92 -15.99
N HIS A 200 -0.42 0.61 -14.97
CA HIS A 200 -0.83 0.76 -13.58
C HIS A 200 -0.98 2.23 -13.21
N ILE A 201 -1.93 2.53 -12.33
CA ILE A 201 -2.02 3.83 -11.68
C ILE A 201 -1.15 3.79 -10.43
N ILE A 202 -0.29 4.79 -10.23
CA ILE A 202 0.71 4.77 -9.15
C ILE A 202 0.48 5.95 -8.20
N PHE A 203 0.28 5.66 -6.92
CA PHE A 203 0.32 6.64 -5.83
C PHE A 203 1.57 6.39 -4.99
N ARG A 204 2.49 7.34 -4.95
CA ARG A 204 3.74 7.19 -4.22
C ARG A 204 4.17 8.47 -3.50
N GLY A 205 5.01 8.32 -2.47
CA GLY A 205 5.66 9.46 -1.84
C GLY A 205 6.82 10.00 -2.67
N ILE A 206 6.99 11.31 -2.68
CA ILE A 206 8.06 11.99 -3.42
C ILE A 206 9.46 11.53 -2.97
N ASP A 207 9.65 11.28 -1.67
CA ASP A 207 10.96 10.82 -1.13
C ASP A 207 11.23 9.33 -1.38
N LYS A 208 10.28 8.58 -1.90
CA LYS A 208 10.39 7.14 -2.22
C LYS A 208 10.92 6.27 -1.07
N VAL A 209 10.57 6.63 0.17
CA VAL A 209 10.88 5.88 1.40
C VAL A 209 9.61 5.61 2.21
N LYS A 210 9.62 4.56 3.03
CA LYS A 210 8.50 4.24 3.93
C LYS A 210 8.09 5.44 4.78
N GLY A 211 6.79 5.75 4.82
CA GLY A 211 6.28 6.88 5.58
C GLY A 211 6.56 8.24 4.96
N SER A 212 6.83 8.33 3.66
CA SER A 212 6.99 9.59 2.97
C SER A 212 5.71 10.42 2.98
N TRP A 213 4.55 9.82 2.78
CA TRP A 213 3.25 10.48 2.79
C TRP A 213 2.24 9.76 3.69
N LYS A 214 1.10 10.37 3.98
CA LYS A 214 0.15 9.84 4.95
C LYS A 214 -0.67 8.68 4.40
N GLY A 215 -1.13 8.77 3.16
CA GLY A 215 -1.94 7.73 2.52
C GLY A 215 -3.31 8.21 2.06
N ILE A 216 -4.15 7.24 1.68
CA ILE A 216 -5.50 7.46 1.16
C ILE A 216 -6.53 7.12 2.24
N SER A 217 -7.48 8.03 2.49
CA SER A 217 -8.58 7.80 3.43
C SER A 217 -9.92 7.94 2.72
N ILE A 218 -10.74 6.90 2.81
CA ILE A 218 -12.05 6.83 2.17
C ILE A 218 -13.13 6.84 3.26
N ALA A 219 -13.93 7.92 3.26
CA ALA A 219 -15.10 8.15 4.12
C ALA A 219 -16.35 8.25 3.23
N SER A 220 -16.55 7.29 2.35
CA SER A 220 -17.63 7.26 1.35
C SER A 220 -18.07 5.83 1.10
N ASN A 221 -19.39 5.61 1.06
CA ASN A 221 -19.99 4.32 0.68
C ASN A 221 -20.29 4.21 -0.82
N ASN A 222 -19.75 5.12 -1.63
CA ASN A 222 -19.95 5.14 -3.07
C ASN A 222 -19.40 3.87 -3.73
N VAL A 223 -20.19 3.23 -4.58
CA VAL A 223 -19.82 2.00 -5.28
C VAL A 223 -18.72 2.20 -6.34
N ASN A 224 -18.43 3.46 -6.67
CA ASN A 224 -17.35 3.82 -7.58
C ASN A 224 -15.99 4.00 -6.88
N ASN A 225 -15.89 3.75 -5.57
CA ASN A 225 -14.59 3.57 -4.94
C ASN A 225 -13.98 2.25 -5.45
N LYS A 226 -13.06 2.35 -6.40
CA LYS A 226 -12.49 1.20 -7.10
C LYS A 226 -11.01 1.38 -7.33
N PHE A 227 -10.27 0.35 -6.97
CA PHE A 227 -8.88 0.18 -7.33
C PHE A 227 -8.75 -1.09 -8.18
N ASP A 228 -8.18 -0.95 -9.36
CA ASP A 228 -7.83 -2.06 -10.24
C ASP A 228 -6.50 -1.72 -10.94
N TYR A 229 -5.52 -2.60 -10.85
CA TYR A 229 -4.14 -2.34 -11.31
C TYR A 229 -3.58 -1.01 -10.76
N VAL A 230 -3.56 -0.90 -9.43
CA VAL A 230 -3.05 0.27 -8.70
C VAL A 230 -1.83 -0.12 -7.86
N ASP A 231 -0.79 0.70 -7.87
CA ASP A 231 0.35 0.57 -6.98
C ASP A 231 0.36 1.71 -5.95
N ILE A 232 0.38 1.37 -4.66
CA ILE A 232 0.45 2.34 -3.56
C ILE A 232 1.73 2.09 -2.76
N LEU A 233 2.62 3.09 -2.73
CA LEU A 233 3.94 2.96 -2.16
C LEU A 233 4.26 4.09 -1.15
N HIS A 234 5.09 3.78 -0.16
CA HIS A 234 5.76 4.74 0.74
C HIS A 234 4.81 5.48 1.70
N ALA A 235 3.59 4.97 1.93
CA ALA A 235 2.60 5.62 2.79
C ALA A 235 2.85 5.39 4.30
N GLY A 236 1.99 5.98 5.16
CA GLY A 236 1.97 5.74 6.60
C GLY A 236 2.88 6.66 7.41
N SER A 237 3.11 7.92 6.99
CA SER A 237 3.91 8.90 7.74
C SER A 237 3.32 9.16 9.13
N SER A 238 2.02 9.35 9.22
CA SER A 238 1.30 9.59 10.47
C SER A 238 -0.01 8.81 10.52
N GLU A 239 -0.66 8.80 11.68
CA GLU A 239 -1.83 7.98 11.93
C GLU A 239 -3.09 8.48 11.20
N LEU A 240 -3.88 7.53 10.71
CA LEU A 240 -5.24 7.68 10.27
C LEU A 240 -6.10 6.83 11.23
N SER A 241 -6.94 7.49 12.03
CA SER A 241 -7.76 6.84 13.07
C SER A 241 -6.94 5.95 14.05
N GLY A 242 -5.81 6.49 14.54
CA GLY A 242 -4.94 5.82 15.52
C GLY A 242 -4.01 4.75 14.93
N GLN A 243 -3.95 4.59 13.61
CA GLN A 243 -3.04 3.63 12.95
C GLN A 243 -2.35 4.24 11.74
N LYS A 244 -1.05 3.97 11.59
CA LYS A 244 -0.33 4.21 10.34
C LYS A 244 -0.77 3.19 9.28
N THR A 245 -1.12 3.65 8.10
CA THR A 245 -1.62 2.77 7.02
C THR A 245 -1.50 3.44 5.64
N ALA A 246 -1.44 2.65 4.57
CA ALA A 246 -1.51 3.19 3.22
C ALA A 246 -2.95 3.52 2.82
N ILE A 247 -3.91 2.63 3.12
CA ILE A 247 -5.34 2.84 2.89
C ILE A 247 -6.09 2.77 4.21
N HIS A 248 -6.90 3.79 4.49
CA HIS A 248 -7.83 3.83 5.60
C HIS A 248 -9.27 3.88 5.09
N LEU A 249 -10.07 2.88 5.44
CA LEU A 249 -11.49 2.81 5.15
C LEU A 249 -12.29 3.11 6.43
N GLN A 250 -13.06 4.19 6.43
CA GLN A 250 -13.75 4.65 7.62
C GLN A 250 -15.04 3.87 7.88
N SER A 251 -15.19 3.37 9.10
CA SER A 251 -16.37 2.60 9.49
C SER A 251 -17.60 3.45 9.79
N ASN A 252 -17.42 4.67 10.30
CA ASN A 252 -18.53 5.54 10.73
C ASN A 252 -19.55 5.89 9.61
N VAL A 253 -19.17 5.74 8.36
CA VAL A 253 -20.01 5.98 7.17
C VAL A 253 -20.20 4.71 6.33
N SER A 254 -19.86 3.53 6.85
CA SER A 254 -19.88 2.26 6.11
C SER A 254 -19.18 2.38 4.75
N ALA A 255 -17.99 3.00 4.77
CA ALA A 255 -17.24 3.26 3.56
C ALA A 255 -16.98 1.96 2.78
N LYS A 256 -17.00 2.03 1.44
CA LYS A 256 -16.81 0.89 0.55
C LYS A 256 -15.60 1.06 -0.34
N LEU A 257 -14.93 -0.05 -0.62
CA LEU A 257 -13.87 -0.11 -1.61
C LEU A 257 -13.87 -1.47 -2.31
N SER A 258 -13.82 -1.46 -3.63
CA SER A 258 -13.40 -2.61 -4.44
C SER A 258 -11.92 -2.50 -4.72
N ILE A 259 -11.15 -3.56 -4.46
CA ILE A 259 -9.70 -3.57 -4.63
C ILE A 259 -9.27 -4.87 -5.32
N LYS A 260 -8.72 -4.74 -6.53
CA LYS A 260 -8.32 -5.85 -7.38
C LYS A 260 -6.97 -5.58 -8.01
N ASN A 261 -6.22 -6.62 -8.32
CA ASN A 261 -4.94 -6.54 -9.04
C ASN A 261 -4.01 -5.42 -8.52
N THR A 262 -4.12 -5.09 -7.24
CA THR A 262 -3.52 -3.89 -6.62
C THR A 262 -2.35 -4.28 -5.72
N SER A 263 -1.26 -3.54 -5.84
CA SER A 263 -0.08 -3.70 -4.99
C SER A 263 -0.03 -2.59 -3.94
N ILE A 264 0.16 -2.96 -2.67
CA ILE A 264 0.42 -2.00 -1.59
C ILE A 264 1.69 -2.41 -0.87
N SER A 265 2.69 -1.55 -0.96
CA SER A 265 3.99 -1.88 -0.41
C SER A 265 4.70 -0.70 0.23
N GLN A 266 5.69 -1.03 1.07
CA GLN A 266 6.55 -0.05 1.72
C GLN A 266 5.77 1.00 2.56
N SER A 267 4.65 0.60 3.17
CA SER A 267 3.97 1.41 4.18
C SER A 267 4.71 1.32 5.52
N ALA A 268 4.85 2.44 6.23
CA ALA A 268 5.35 2.48 7.62
C ALA A 268 4.27 2.05 8.64
N GLY A 269 3.24 1.34 8.20
CA GLY A 269 2.14 0.81 8.98
C GLY A 269 1.48 -0.38 8.28
N TYR A 270 0.14 -0.46 8.38
CA TYR A 270 -0.64 -1.42 7.60
C TYR A 270 -0.65 -1.07 6.11
N ALA A 271 -0.84 -2.07 5.24
CA ALA A 271 -1.23 -1.77 3.87
C ALA A 271 -2.68 -1.27 3.84
N PHE A 272 -3.58 -1.96 4.54
CA PHE A 272 -5.01 -1.67 4.54
C PHE A 272 -5.58 -1.72 5.97
N TYR A 273 -6.34 -0.70 6.37
CA TYR A 273 -6.93 -0.60 7.69
C TYR A 273 -8.40 -0.14 7.63
N ILE A 274 -9.26 -0.88 8.32
CA ILE A 274 -10.64 -0.51 8.63
C ILE A 274 -10.73 -0.22 10.12
N ASP A 275 -11.19 0.96 10.50
CA ASP A 275 -11.20 1.41 11.90
C ASP A 275 -12.40 0.92 12.73
N GLY A 276 -13.16 -0.06 12.22
CA GLY A 276 -14.31 -0.64 12.91
C GLY A 276 -14.97 -1.77 12.12
N ASN A 277 -16.26 -2.02 12.37
CA ASN A 277 -16.96 -3.19 11.85
C ASN A 277 -17.77 -2.97 10.57
N THR A 278 -18.01 -1.71 10.17
CA THR A 278 -18.98 -1.37 9.12
C THR A 278 -18.36 -0.93 7.79
N GLY A 279 -17.04 -0.75 7.74
CA GLY A 279 -16.33 -0.57 6.47
C GLY A 279 -16.37 -1.86 5.64
N VAL A 280 -16.62 -1.76 4.34
CA VAL A 280 -16.92 -2.87 3.45
C VAL A 280 -15.91 -2.96 2.32
N ILE A 281 -15.23 -4.09 2.24
CA ILE A 281 -14.50 -4.50 1.04
C ILE A 281 -15.53 -5.15 0.11
N SER A 282 -15.89 -4.46 -0.97
CA SER A 282 -16.96 -4.94 -1.87
C SER A 282 -16.47 -5.96 -2.91
N ALA A 283 -15.18 -5.98 -3.19
CA ALA A 283 -14.49 -7.01 -3.96
C ALA A 283 -13.00 -7.01 -3.59
N PHE A 284 -12.39 -8.19 -3.57
CA PHE A 284 -10.97 -8.38 -3.26
C PHE A 284 -10.42 -9.51 -4.14
N GLU A 285 -9.45 -9.21 -5.02
CA GLU A 285 -9.01 -10.19 -6.01
C GLU A 285 -7.58 -9.92 -6.48
N ASN A 286 -6.72 -10.95 -6.47
CA ASN A 286 -5.35 -10.91 -7.03
C ASN A 286 -4.47 -9.77 -6.50
N ASN A 287 -4.57 -9.40 -5.23
CA ASN A 287 -3.82 -8.30 -4.65
C ASN A 287 -2.44 -8.74 -4.13
N ASN A 288 -1.50 -7.80 -4.02
CA ASN A 288 -0.16 -8.05 -3.51
C ASN A 288 0.21 -7.02 -2.44
N PHE A 289 0.11 -7.40 -1.16
CA PHE A 289 0.46 -6.53 -0.04
C PHE A 289 1.77 -7.01 0.59
N ASN A 290 2.84 -6.25 0.39
CA ASN A 290 4.18 -6.70 0.77
C ASN A 290 5.06 -5.60 1.37
N ASN A 291 6.05 -6.00 2.16
CA ASN A 291 7.06 -5.10 2.74
C ASN A 291 6.48 -3.94 3.57
N ASN A 292 5.32 -4.11 4.20
CA ASN A 292 4.71 -3.14 5.11
C ASN A 292 5.17 -3.40 6.55
N ASP A 293 5.30 -2.37 7.37
CA ASP A 293 5.87 -2.49 8.72
C ASP A 293 4.93 -3.16 9.73
N LYS A 294 3.62 -3.20 9.45
CA LYS A 294 2.61 -3.94 10.21
C LYS A 294 2.01 -5.09 9.39
N ALA A 295 0.84 -5.58 9.78
CA ALA A 295 0.12 -6.59 9.02
C ALA A 295 -0.33 -6.07 7.65
N PRO A 296 -0.51 -6.96 6.66
CA PRO A 296 -1.07 -6.54 5.37
C PRO A 296 -2.45 -5.92 5.53
N MET A 297 -3.27 -6.46 6.45
CA MET A 297 -4.62 -5.94 6.67
C MET A 297 -4.99 -6.01 8.15
N ARG A 298 -5.78 -5.00 8.61
CA ARG A 298 -6.56 -5.07 9.84
C ARG A 298 -8.01 -4.70 9.54
N ILE A 299 -8.92 -5.67 9.67
CA ILE A 299 -10.28 -5.59 9.13
C ILE A 299 -11.31 -6.22 10.08
N GLY A 300 -12.58 -5.90 9.88
CA GLY A 300 -13.70 -6.53 10.58
C GLY A 300 -14.03 -7.92 10.05
N ALA A 301 -14.72 -8.72 10.85
CA ALA A 301 -15.00 -10.13 10.58
C ALA A 301 -15.74 -10.39 9.25
N GLU A 302 -16.73 -9.59 8.92
CA GLU A 302 -17.53 -9.73 7.69
C GLU A 302 -16.70 -9.60 6.40
N ASN A 303 -15.57 -8.87 6.47
CA ASN A 303 -14.69 -8.69 5.32
C ASN A 303 -13.81 -9.91 5.02
N LEU A 304 -13.78 -10.92 5.90
CA LEU A 304 -13.02 -12.15 5.66
C LEU A 304 -13.58 -12.96 4.50
N PHE A 305 -14.90 -12.89 4.29
CA PHE A 305 -15.59 -13.70 3.28
C PHE A 305 -15.26 -13.32 1.83
N VAL A 306 -14.76 -12.11 1.61
CA VAL A 306 -14.44 -11.62 0.26
C VAL A 306 -12.96 -11.77 -0.10
N LEU A 307 -12.11 -12.19 0.85
CA LEU A 307 -10.69 -12.39 0.58
C LEU A 307 -10.48 -13.57 -0.36
N ASP A 308 -9.48 -13.49 -1.21
CA ASP A 308 -9.17 -14.52 -2.19
C ASP A 308 -7.81 -15.19 -1.93
N LYS A 309 -7.64 -16.41 -2.46
CA LYS A 309 -6.43 -17.22 -2.29
C LYS A 309 -5.28 -16.83 -3.21
N ASN A 310 -5.58 -16.08 -4.27
CA ASN A 310 -4.58 -15.67 -5.26
C ASN A 310 -3.83 -14.41 -4.79
N SER A 311 -4.39 -13.71 -3.82
CA SER A 311 -3.73 -12.56 -3.22
C SER A 311 -2.51 -12.97 -2.41
N VAL A 312 -1.46 -12.16 -2.50
CA VAL A 312 -0.14 -12.41 -1.93
C VAL A 312 0.12 -11.48 -0.76
N PHE A 313 0.56 -12.05 0.37
CA PHE A 313 0.86 -11.34 1.61
C PHE A 313 2.24 -11.78 2.10
N ILE A 314 3.30 -11.06 1.72
CA ILE A 314 4.69 -11.46 2.03
C ILE A 314 5.51 -10.32 2.63
N ASN A 315 6.48 -10.68 3.46
CA ASN A 315 7.46 -9.75 4.04
C ASN A 315 6.83 -8.56 4.79
N ASN A 316 5.61 -8.75 5.37
CA ASN A 316 5.03 -7.74 6.23
C ASN A 316 5.53 -7.94 7.68
N GLY A 317 5.54 -6.90 8.48
CA GLY A 317 6.01 -6.96 9.87
C GLY A 317 5.21 -7.94 10.73
N ILE A 318 3.93 -8.16 10.40
CA ILE A 318 3.07 -9.20 10.96
C ILE A 318 2.50 -10.01 9.79
N GLN A 319 2.84 -11.30 9.72
CA GLN A 319 2.38 -12.20 8.66
C GLN A 319 1.04 -12.84 9.03
N ALA A 320 0.01 -12.01 9.18
CA ALA A 320 -1.36 -12.42 9.48
C ALA A 320 -2.37 -11.37 9.01
N ILE A 321 -3.59 -11.78 8.71
CA ILE A 321 -4.73 -10.85 8.61
C ILE A 321 -5.24 -10.58 10.03
N GLU A 322 -5.13 -9.36 10.51
CA GLU A 322 -5.65 -8.99 11.82
C GLU A 322 -7.17 -8.78 11.77
N VAL A 323 -7.88 -9.51 12.61
CA VAL A 323 -9.34 -9.45 12.74
C VAL A 323 -9.68 -8.69 14.01
N ALA A 324 -10.22 -7.51 13.87
CA ALA A 324 -10.51 -6.63 14.99
C ALA A 324 -11.91 -6.02 14.88
N SER A 325 -12.45 -5.64 16.03
CA SER A 325 -13.69 -4.91 16.17
C SER A 325 -13.42 -3.54 16.80
N ALA A 326 -14.29 -2.57 16.59
CA ALA A 326 -14.21 -1.28 17.26
C ALA A 326 -14.49 -1.43 18.78
N GLY A 327 -13.68 -0.79 19.59
CA GLY A 327 -13.80 -0.85 21.04
C GLY A 327 -13.57 -2.25 21.58
N ASN A 328 -14.25 -2.60 22.68
CA ASN A 328 -14.16 -3.91 23.33
C ASN A 328 -15.29 -4.85 22.88
N THR A 329 -15.80 -4.72 21.66
CA THR A 329 -16.87 -5.58 21.14
C THR A 329 -16.31 -6.83 20.47
N ASN A 330 -17.14 -7.87 20.32
CA ASN A 330 -16.77 -9.07 19.59
C ASN A 330 -16.65 -8.80 18.08
N ALA A 331 -15.78 -9.52 17.40
CA ALA A 331 -15.75 -9.63 15.95
C ALA A 331 -16.94 -10.51 15.51
N ARG A 332 -18.02 -9.87 15.07
CA ARG A 332 -19.31 -10.54 14.79
C ARG A 332 -19.43 -10.93 13.33
N PHE A 333 -19.92 -12.16 13.13
CA PHE A 333 -20.32 -12.68 11.83
C PHE A 333 -21.86 -12.74 11.82
N ASN A 334 -22.49 -11.73 11.21
CA ASN A 334 -23.96 -11.61 11.11
C ASN A 334 -24.48 -12.17 9.78
N ASN A 335 -23.60 -12.34 8.78
CA ASN A 335 -23.92 -12.90 7.48
C ASN A 335 -23.26 -14.28 7.33
N ALA A 336 -23.97 -15.20 6.72
CA ALA A 336 -23.40 -16.49 6.38
C ALA A 336 -22.33 -16.33 5.29
N GLY A 337 -21.23 -17.09 5.44
CA GLY A 337 -20.15 -17.00 4.48
C GLY A 337 -19.05 -18.01 4.74
N THR A 338 -18.07 -18.01 3.86
CA THR A 338 -16.93 -18.91 3.93
C THR A 338 -15.64 -18.11 4.10
N ILE A 339 -14.88 -18.44 5.15
CA ILE A 339 -13.54 -17.88 5.38
C ILE A 339 -12.55 -18.70 4.55
N PRO A 340 -11.85 -18.08 3.57
CA PRO A 340 -10.92 -18.79 2.70
C PRO A 340 -9.63 -19.16 3.42
N ALA A 341 -8.97 -20.22 2.97
CA ALA A 341 -7.63 -20.58 3.42
C ALA A 341 -6.58 -19.74 2.71
N LEU A 342 -6.01 -18.77 3.39
CA LEU A 342 -4.93 -17.93 2.89
C LEU A 342 -3.55 -18.54 3.18
N SER A 343 -2.50 -18.01 2.54
CA SER A 343 -1.10 -18.37 2.83
C SER A 343 -0.61 -17.93 4.22
N ILE A 344 -1.35 -17.04 4.89
CA ILE A 344 -1.08 -16.50 6.23
C ILE A 344 -2.30 -16.72 7.15
N PRO A 345 -2.12 -16.81 8.46
CA PRO A 345 -3.22 -17.00 9.41
C PRO A 345 -4.10 -15.76 9.58
N TYR A 346 -5.28 -15.98 10.13
CA TYR A 346 -6.13 -14.93 10.70
C TYR A 346 -5.78 -14.76 12.18
N HIS A 347 -5.46 -13.57 12.59
CA HIS A 347 -5.10 -13.23 13.97
C HIS A 347 -6.20 -12.38 14.61
N PHE A 348 -6.94 -12.96 15.56
CA PHE A 348 -8.06 -12.33 16.22
C PHE A 348 -7.60 -11.46 17.39
N TYR A 349 -7.95 -10.19 17.35
CA TYR A 349 -7.78 -9.19 18.42
C TYR A 349 -9.05 -8.96 19.23
N SER A 350 -10.17 -9.55 18.82
CA SER A 350 -11.46 -9.56 19.50
C SER A 350 -12.01 -10.97 19.48
N SER A 351 -12.82 -11.33 20.47
CA SER A 351 -13.52 -12.63 20.47
C SER A 351 -14.38 -12.76 19.20
N ALA A 352 -14.32 -13.89 18.53
CA ALA A 352 -15.18 -14.18 17.39
C ALA A 352 -16.57 -14.61 17.88
N GLU A 353 -17.63 -14.06 17.29
CA GLU A 353 -19.03 -14.37 17.59
C GLU A 353 -19.76 -14.73 16.31
N LEU A 354 -20.12 -16.02 16.16
CA LEU A 354 -20.78 -16.55 14.96
C LEU A 354 -22.29 -16.52 15.15
N ARG A 355 -22.97 -15.46 14.68
CA ARG A 355 -24.43 -15.30 14.78
C ARG A 355 -25.21 -15.89 13.62
N THR A 356 -24.53 -16.61 12.77
CA THR A 356 -25.05 -17.30 11.59
C THR A 356 -24.14 -18.48 11.26
N THR A 357 -24.43 -19.22 10.20
CA THR A 357 -23.56 -20.30 9.74
C THR A 357 -22.29 -19.73 9.09
N VAL A 358 -21.14 -19.98 9.73
CA VAL A 358 -19.81 -19.62 9.22
C VAL A 358 -19.04 -20.89 8.86
N THR A 359 -18.60 -20.95 7.61
CA THR A 359 -17.79 -22.04 7.07
C THR A 359 -16.31 -21.63 7.07
N PHE A 360 -15.46 -22.54 7.52
CA PHE A 360 -14.00 -22.41 7.42
C PHE A 360 -13.50 -23.40 6.37
N GLU A 361 -12.79 -22.91 5.36
CA GLU A 361 -12.20 -23.79 4.36
C GLU A 361 -11.08 -24.64 4.94
N ALA A 362 -10.84 -25.80 4.33
CA ALA A 362 -9.74 -26.69 4.71
C ALA A 362 -8.38 -25.95 4.62
N GLY A 363 -7.60 -25.98 5.71
CA GLY A 363 -6.31 -25.31 5.82
C GLY A 363 -6.35 -23.93 6.49
N VAL A 364 -7.52 -23.38 6.79
CA VAL A 364 -7.64 -22.13 7.56
C VAL A 364 -6.92 -22.25 8.90
N THR A 365 -6.16 -21.23 9.26
CA THR A 365 -5.53 -21.08 10.57
C THR A 365 -6.04 -19.83 11.28
N CYS A 366 -6.64 -19.99 12.47
CA CYS A 366 -7.10 -18.91 13.33
C CYS A 366 -6.28 -18.89 14.62
N LEU A 367 -5.65 -17.73 14.90
CA LEU A 367 -4.88 -17.49 16.12
C LEU A 367 -5.61 -16.46 16.98
N PHE A 368 -5.70 -16.69 18.27
CA PHE A 368 -6.43 -15.83 19.20
C PHE A 368 -5.50 -15.22 20.24
N ASN A 369 -5.65 -13.93 20.50
CA ASN A 369 -5.00 -13.30 21.64
C ASN A 369 -5.52 -13.88 22.98
N SER A 370 -4.74 -13.66 24.02
CA SER A 370 -5.11 -14.07 25.38
C SER A 370 -6.46 -13.48 25.81
N GLY A 371 -7.26 -14.29 26.49
CA GLY A 371 -8.58 -13.89 26.98
C GLY A 371 -9.68 -13.87 25.93
N LEU A 372 -9.41 -14.30 24.71
CA LEU A 372 -10.41 -14.35 23.62
C LEU A 372 -11.00 -15.74 23.45
N ARG A 373 -12.21 -15.79 22.92
CA ARG A 373 -12.92 -17.04 22.57
C ARG A 373 -13.49 -16.99 21.16
N LEU A 374 -13.81 -18.17 20.63
CA LEU A 374 -14.73 -18.31 19.51
C LEU A 374 -16.08 -18.78 20.09
N TRP A 375 -17.07 -17.93 19.99
CA TRP A 375 -18.41 -18.18 20.52
C TRP A 375 -19.41 -18.46 19.42
N VAL A 376 -20.16 -19.58 19.58
CA VAL A 376 -21.26 -19.96 18.70
C VAL A 376 -22.55 -19.89 19.52
N PRO A 377 -23.25 -18.76 19.54
CA PRO A 377 -24.52 -18.57 20.26
C PRO A 377 -25.65 -19.37 19.62
N SER A 378 -26.84 -19.29 20.22
CA SER A 378 -28.01 -20.09 19.82
C SER A 378 -28.50 -19.86 18.39
N ASP A 379 -28.20 -18.73 17.82
CA ASP A 379 -28.56 -18.32 16.46
C ASP A 379 -27.44 -18.58 15.42
N GLY A 380 -26.29 -19.13 15.87
CA GLY A 380 -25.13 -19.37 15.03
C GLY A 380 -24.86 -20.84 14.72
N ALA A 381 -23.96 -21.08 13.77
CA ALA A 381 -23.39 -22.40 13.52
C ALA A 381 -21.95 -22.29 13.01
N ILE A 382 -21.15 -23.31 13.25
CA ILE A 382 -19.79 -23.46 12.73
C ILE A 382 -19.68 -24.68 11.84
N ILE A 383 -19.11 -24.50 10.65
CA ILE A 383 -18.73 -25.60 9.77
C ILE A 383 -17.22 -25.50 9.54
N ALA A 384 -16.46 -26.32 10.25
CA ALA A 384 -15.01 -26.44 10.12
C ALA A 384 -14.67 -27.86 9.61
N ASN A 385 -14.76 -28.03 8.28
CA ASN A 385 -14.55 -29.33 7.63
C ASN A 385 -13.20 -29.33 6.89
N GLY A 386 -12.14 -29.66 7.61
CA GLY A 386 -10.80 -29.80 7.05
C GLY A 386 -10.62 -31.12 6.29
N THR A 387 -9.38 -31.38 5.87
CA THR A 387 -8.95 -32.66 5.28
C THR A 387 -7.74 -33.18 6.02
N ALA A 388 -7.39 -34.45 5.82
CA ALA A 388 -6.22 -35.05 6.49
C ALA A 388 -4.91 -34.31 6.16
N SER A 389 -4.77 -33.77 4.93
CA SER A 389 -3.62 -32.98 4.47
C SER A 389 -3.73 -31.49 4.80
N ASN A 390 -4.94 -30.95 4.93
CA ASN A 390 -5.20 -29.53 5.17
C ASN A 390 -6.15 -29.37 6.35
N LYS A 391 -5.65 -29.63 7.56
CA LYS A 391 -6.43 -29.44 8.80
C LYS A 391 -6.72 -27.97 9.04
N ILE A 392 -7.88 -27.68 9.57
CA ILE A 392 -8.21 -26.35 10.08
C ILE A 392 -7.61 -26.20 11.48
N LYS A 393 -6.96 -25.06 11.76
CA LYS A 393 -6.32 -24.81 13.06
C LYS A 393 -6.98 -23.68 13.82
N PHE A 394 -7.34 -23.95 15.08
CA PHE A 394 -7.78 -22.96 16.05
C PHE A 394 -6.85 -23.01 17.25
N SER A 395 -6.12 -21.94 17.51
CA SER A 395 -5.06 -21.94 18.51
C SER A 395 -4.95 -20.59 19.22
N GLY A 396 -4.37 -20.60 20.42
CA GLY A 396 -3.84 -19.35 20.97
C GLY A 396 -2.69 -18.81 20.12
N LEU A 397 -2.47 -17.50 20.15
CA LEU A 397 -1.34 -16.86 19.47
C LEU A 397 0.00 -17.39 19.97
N THR A 398 0.09 -17.69 21.26
CA THR A 398 1.26 -18.36 21.87
C THR A 398 0.98 -19.84 22.07
N ALA A 399 2.01 -20.66 21.88
CA ALA A 399 1.94 -22.11 22.12
C ALA A 399 2.07 -22.43 23.62
N ALA A 400 1.15 -21.88 24.43
CA ALA A 400 1.08 -22.09 25.88
C ALA A 400 -0.34 -22.49 26.27
N ALA A 401 -0.48 -23.47 27.17
CA ALA A 401 -1.77 -23.88 27.70
C ALA A 401 -2.52 -22.69 28.30
N GLY A 402 -3.79 -22.52 27.98
CA GLY A 402 -4.60 -21.37 28.41
C GLY A 402 -4.33 -20.05 27.67
N ALA A 403 -3.58 -20.09 26.56
CA ALA A 403 -3.28 -18.90 25.77
C ALA A 403 -4.53 -18.18 25.23
N TRP A 404 -5.66 -18.88 25.13
CA TRP A 404 -6.97 -18.32 24.81
C TRP A 404 -8.07 -19.05 25.57
N PHE A 405 -9.31 -18.58 25.54
CA PHE A 405 -10.41 -19.20 26.26
C PHE A 405 -10.92 -20.50 25.61
N GLY A 406 -10.69 -20.70 24.32
CA GLY A 406 -11.22 -21.83 23.56
C GLY A 406 -12.55 -21.51 22.87
N PHE A 407 -13.24 -22.59 22.48
CA PHE A 407 -14.61 -22.54 21.97
C PHE A 407 -15.61 -22.42 23.08
N GLU A 408 -16.68 -21.67 22.87
CA GLU A 408 -17.90 -21.73 23.65
C GLU A 408 -19.07 -21.98 22.69
N ILE A 409 -19.69 -23.17 22.78
CA ILE A 409 -20.78 -23.58 21.90
C ILE A 409 -22.08 -23.63 22.73
N ALA A 410 -23.02 -22.75 22.35
CA ALA A 410 -24.38 -22.69 22.92
C ALA A 410 -25.47 -22.91 21.83
N SER A 411 -25.04 -23.27 20.63
CA SER A 411 -25.90 -23.43 19.45
C SER A 411 -26.54 -24.84 19.41
N PRO A 412 -27.87 -24.91 19.18
CA PRO A 412 -28.58 -26.18 18.95
C PRO A 412 -28.50 -26.67 17.51
N SER A 413 -27.78 -25.98 16.65
CA SER A 413 -27.69 -26.31 15.22
C SER A 413 -27.06 -27.68 15.01
N VAL A 414 -27.69 -28.49 14.19
CA VAL A 414 -27.16 -29.79 13.75
C VAL A 414 -26.00 -29.63 12.75
N GLU A 415 -25.80 -28.41 12.23
CA GLU A 415 -24.72 -28.10 11.31
C GLU A 415 -23.37 -27.88 12.02
N ASN A 416 -23.36 -27.74 13.37
CA ASN A 416 -22.11 -27.54 14.08
C ASN A 416 -21.19 -28.74 13.87
N LEU A 417 -20.18 -28.55 13.04
CA LEU A 417 -19.23 -29.56 12.60
C LEU A 417 -17.77 -29.04 12.77
N ILE A 418 -16.98 -29.86 13.46
CA ILE A 418 -15.52 -29.75 13.49
C ILE A 418 -14.95 -31.09 13.04
N ASN A 419 -14.41 -31.17 11.84
CA ASN A 419 -13.82 -32.40 11.30
C ASN A 419 -12.43 -32.10 10.74
N GLN A 420 -11.49 -33.03 10.94
CA GLN A 420 -10.10 -32.86 10.48
C GLN A 420 -9.52 -31.47 10.89
N ALA A 421 -9.65 -31.12 12.17
CA ALA A 421 -9.17 -29.87 12.74
C ALA A 421 -8.16 -30.09 13.88
N GLU A 422 -7.44 -29.05 14.23
CA GLU A 422 -6.61 -28.94 15.43
C GLU A 422 -7.18 -27.84 16.33
N VAL A 423 -7.52 -28.15 17.56
CA VAL A 423 -7.94 -27.20 18.61
C VAL A 423 -6.95 -27.28 19.76
N SER A 424 -6.17 -26.21 19.97
CA SER A 424 -5.05 -26.29 20.90
C SER A 424 -4.81 -25.02 21.70
N TYR A 425 -4.11 -25.16 22.82
CA TYR A 425 -3.63 -24.08 23.69
C TYR A 425 -4.75 -23.21 24.29
N GLY A 426 -5.99 -23.72 24.34
CA GLY A 426 -7.11 -23.03 24.95
C GLY A 426 -7.37 -23.51 26.38
N GLY A 427 -8.61 -23.34 26.82
CA GLY A 427 -9.09 -23.82 28.11
C GLY A 427 -8.59 -23.03 29.29
N SER A 428 -8.34 -21.74 29.11
CA SER A 428 -7.93 -20.86 30.21
C SER A 428 -8.93 -20.90 31.36
N THR A 429 -8.42 -21.01 32.59
CA THR A 429 -9.21 -20.98 33.82
C THR A 429 -9.93 -19.65 34.03
N GLY A 430 -9.46 -18.57 33.42
CA GLY A 430 -10.18 -17.28 33.32
C GLY A 430 -11.40 -17.31 32.40
N GLY A 431 -11.54 -18.36 31.57
CA GLY A 431 -12.67 -18.62 30.68
C GLY A 431 -13.54 -19.79 31.18
N ARG A 432 -13.73 -20.78 30.30
CA ARG A 432 -14.55 -21.97 30.59
C ARG A 432 -13.74 -23.21 30.97
N GLY A 433 -12.43 -23.13 30.99
CA GLY A 433 -11.57 -24.26 31.42
C GLY A 433 -11.57 -25.47 30.47
N ALA A 434 -11.77 -25.28 29.18
CA ALA A 434 -11.64 -26.33 28.17
C ALA A 434 -11.30 -25.75 26.80
N ASN A 435 -10.60 -26.52 25.95
CA ASN A 435 -10.43 -26.17 24.54
C ASN A 435 -11.79 -26.01 23.84
N ILE A 436 -12.74 -26.87 24.17
CA ILE A 436 -14.12 -26.83 23.68
C ILE A 436 -15.07 -26.94 24.86
N TYR A 437 -15.83 -25.89 25.14
CA TYR A 437 -16.86 -25.84 26.16
C TYR A 437 -18.23 -25.82 25.48
N MET A 438 -19.12 -26.75 25.92
CA MET A 438 -20.50 -26.82 25.46
C MET A 438 -21.45 -26.47 26.59
N ALA A 439 -22.24 -25.40 26.38
CA ALA A 439 -23.21 -24.94 27.36
C ALA A 439 -24.52 -25.72 27.27
N GLY A 440 -24.98 -26.25 28.40
CA GLY A 440 -26.25 -26.97 28.49
C GLY A 440 -27.49 -26.06 28.59
N SER A 441 -27.48 -24.92 27.88
CA SER A 441 -28.63 -24.01 27.84
C SER A 441 -29.81 -24.58 27.03
N SER A 442 -31.03 -24.12 27.28
CA SER A 442 -32.19 -24.47 26.45
C SER A 442 -32.19 -23.61 25.17
N PRO A 443 -32.32 -24.20 23.98
CA PRO A 443 -32.72 -25.56 23.62
C PRO A 443 -31.60 -26.61 23.65
N GLY A 444 -30.45 -26.33 24.22
CA GLY A 444 -29.31 -27.23 24.29
C GLY A 444 -28.32 -27.06 23.14
N SER A 445 -27.06 -27.42 23.39
CA SER A 445 -26.01 -27.31 22.37
C SER A 445 -25.76 -28.64 21.66
N LYS A 446 -25.39 -28.54 20.38
CA LYS A 446 -25.00 -29.68 19.54
C LYS A 446 -23.67 -29.46 18.90
N LEU A 447 -22.85 -30.52 18.82
CA LEU A 447 -21.58 -30.51 18.10
C LEU A 447 -21.28 -31.92 17.58
N THR A 448 -20.91 -32.00 16.32
CA THR A 448 -20.21 -33.13 15.73
C THR A 448 -18.72 -32.80 15.62
N ILE A 449 -17.86 -33.54 16.33
CA ILE A 449 -16.41 -33.40 16.24
C ILE A 449 -15.77 -34.75 15.92
N THR A 450 -15.06 -34.80 14.78
CA THR A 450 -14.51 -36.07 14.28
C THR A 450 -13.11 -35.90 13.73
N ASN A 451 -12.29 -36.95 13.81
CA ASN A 451 -10.94 -37.01 13.20
C ASN A 451 -10.03 -35.81 13.54
N SER A 452 -10.23 -35.18 14.67
CA SER A 452 -9.60 -33.94 15.08
C SER A 452 -8.62 -34.14 16.22
N ILE A 453 -7.71 -33.19 16.40
CA ILE A 453 -6.73 -33.19 17.49
C ILE A 453 -7.14 -32.10 18.49
N ILE A 454 -7.36 -32.49 19.75
CA ILE A 454 -7.70 -31.61 20.86
C ILE A 454 -6.59 -31.69 21.91
N SER A 455 -5.76 -30.65 22.00
CA SER A 455 -4.52 -30.75 22.76
C SER A 455 -4.11 -29.50 23.51
N ASN A 456 -3.21 -29.69 24.47
CA ASN A 456 -2.53 -28.60 25.18
C ASN A 456 -3.49 -27.58 25.83
N SER A 457 -4.65 -28.07 26.32
CA SER A 457 -5.56 -27.24 27.12
C SER A 457 -4.93 -26.95 28.50
N GLU A 458 -5.25 -25.81 29.09
CA GLU A 458 -4.87 -25.56 30.50
C GLU A 458 -5.55 -26.55 31.44
N THR A 459 -6.76 -27.05 31.11
CA THR A 459 -7.51 -27.98 31.91
C THR A 459 -8.05 -29.14 31.07
N TYR A 460 -9.28 -29.05 30.55
CA TYR A 460 -9.94 -30.14 29.81
C TYR A 460 -9.85 -30.02 28.32
N GLY A 461 -9.84 -31.10 27.57
CA GLY A 461 -10.00 -31.10 26.12
C GLY A 461 -11.40 -30.61 25.71
N ILE A 462 -12.44 -31.35 26.17
CA ILE A 462 -13.85 -30.99 25.96
C ILE A 462 -14.56 -30.97 27.31
N TRP A 463 -15.39 -29.98 27.56
CA TRP A 463 -16.24 -29.90 28.73
C TRP A 463 -17.70 -29.66 28.34
N THR A 464 -18.58 -30.60 28.72
CA THR A 464 -20.04 -30.49 28.54
C THR A 464 -20.68 -30.28 29.92
N THR A 465 -21.50 -29.23 30.04
CA THR A 465 -22.24 -28.99 31.30
C THR A 465 -23.52 -29.83 31.38
N SER A 466 -24.17 -29.86 32.55
CA SER A 466 -25.49 -30.45 32.72
C SER A 466 -26.52 -29.78 31.79
N GLY A 467 -27.47 -30.56 31.26
CA GLY A 467 -28.57 -30.09 30.40
C GLY A 467 -28.64 -30.82 29.06
N SER A 468 -29.40 -30.26 28.12
CA SER A 468 -29.60 -30.88 26.80
C SER A 468 -28.40 -30.66 25.90
N ILE A 469 -27.44 -31.57 25.92
CA ILE A 469 -26.25 -31.52 25.05
C ILE A 469 -26.21 -32.74 24.14
N THR A 470 -25.94 -32.53 22.85
CA THR A 470 -25.65 -33.61 21.90
C THR A 470 -24.22 -33.46 21.39
N LEU A 471 -23.34 -34.32 21.84
CA LEU A 471 -21.96 -34.41 21.37
C LEU A 471 -21.77 -35.73 20.59
N VAL A 472 -21.49 -35.62 19.28
CA VAL A 472 -21.01 -36.74 18.47
C VAL A 472 -19.48 -36.59 18.37
N ASP A 473 -18.75 -37.55 18.94
CA ASP A 473 -17.31 -37.52 19.08
C ASP A 473 -16.70 -38.85 18.64
N SER A 474 -15.97 -38.85 17.53
CA SER A 474 -15.33 -40.09 17.03
C SER A 474 -14.03 -39.82 16.28
N GLY A 475 -13.08 -40.73 16.38
CA GLY A 475 -11.80 -40.65 15.67
C GLY A 475 -10.88 -39.51 16.14
N ASN A 476 -11.18 -38.85 17.27
CA ASN A 476 -10.40 -37.74 17.78
C ASN A 476 -9.19 -38.20 18.60
N THR A 477 -8.09 -37.42 18.51
CA THR A 477 -6.90 -37.63 19.34
C THR A 477 -6.82 -36.53 20.40
N PHE A 478 -6.58 -36.95 21.64
CA PHE A 478 -6.40 -36.03 22.77
C PHE A 478 -4.99 -36.15 23.33
N SER A 479 -4.37 -35.01 23.67
CA SER A 479 -3.05 -34.99 24.31
C SER A 479 -2.84 -33.74 25.16
N ASN A 480 -2.08 -33.87 26.22
CA ASN A 480 -1.67 -32.76 27.10
C ASN A 480 -2.84 -31.89 27.61
N ASN A 481 -3.94 -32.54 28.03
CA ASN A 481 -5.07 -31.90 28.70
C ASN A 481 -5.04 -32.37 30.18
N PRO A 482 -4.39 -31.62 31.09
CA PRO A 482 -3.97 -32.17 32.41
C PRO A 482 -5.14 -32.55 33.34
N SER A 483 -6.29 -31.90 33.21
CA SER A 483 -7.48 -32.26 34.03
C SER A 483 -8.32 -33.38 33.40
N GLY A 484 -8.02 -33.77 32.15
CA GLY A 484 -8.67 -34.83 31.41
C GLY A 484 -9.07 -34.50 30.00
N ASN A 485 -9.25 -35.53 29.17
CA ASN A 485 -9.66 -35.37 27.79
C ASN A 485 -11.08 -34.83 27.66
N LYS A 486 -11.96 -35.27 28.55
CA LYS A 486 -13.38 -34.88 28.60
C LYS A 486 -13.86 -34.73 30.03
N ARG A 487 -14.79 -33.79 30.22
CA ARG A 487 -15.55 -33.57 31.44
C ARG A 487 -17.03 -33.47 31.09
N GLN A 488 -17.87 -34.13 31.89
CA GLN A 488 -19.34 -34.02 31.82
C GLN A 488 -19.85 -33.75 33.23
N ASP A 489 -20.63 -32.67 33.41
CA ASP A 489 -21.31 -32.32 34.68
C ASP A 489 -22.73 -32.82 34.69
#